data_d776f0ca05fbcaee498217f4ce677e51
#
_entry.id   d776f0ca05fbcaee498217f4ce677e51
#
_cell.length_a   1.000
_cell.length_b   1.000
_cell.length_c   1.000
_cell.angle_alpha   90.00
_cell.angle_beta   90.00
_cell.angle_gamma   90.00
#
_symmetry.space_group_name_H-M   'P 1'
#
loop_
_entity.id
_entity.type
_entity.pdbx_description
1 polymer ?
#
loop_
_entity_poly.entity_id
_entity_poly.type
_entity_poly.pdbx_seq_one_letter_code
_entity_poly.pdbx_strand_id
1 'polypeptide(L)' 'MQTFFVEIKCALGKTYEVASALAEAEIASEIHSIAGHYDILAKFYAPQGVVIGHFVGEKVQTIPGIVDTRTIIAFKAF' A
#
# COMPACT_ATOMS: atom_id res chain seq x y z
N MET A 1 -16.23 -6.23 4.26
CA MET A 1 -14.93 -5.83 3.67
C MET A 1 -13.81 -5.98 4.69
N GLN A 2 -12.66 -6.37 4.24
CA GLN A 2 -11.46 -6.49 5.06
C GLN A 2 -10.60 -5.23 4.89
N THR A 3 -10.28 -4.57 6.00
CA THR A 3 -9.37 -3.42 5.97
C THR A 3 -7.95 -3.92 6.15
N PHE A 4 -7.05 -3.39 5.35
CA PHE A 4 -5.62 -3.66 5.52
C PHE A 4 -4.79 -2.43 5.15
N PHE A 5 -3.58 -2.40 5.68
CA PHE A 5 -2.64 -1.32 5.42
C PHE A 5 -1.39 -1.92 4.79
N VAL A 6 -0.73 -1.15 3.97
CA VAL A 6 0.58 -1.52 3.43
C VAL A 6 1.55 -0.38 3.73
N GLU A 7 2.60 -0.71 4.46
CA GLU A 7 3.74 0.17 4.64
C GLU A 7 4.69 -0.09 3.47
N ILE A 8 5.12 0.98 2.80
CA ILE A 8 5.88 0.88 1.56
C ILE A 8 7.22 1.57 1.72
N LYS A 9 8.29 0.84 1.42
CA LYS A 9 9.64 1.38 1.35
C LYS A 9 9.93 1.70 -0.10
N CYS A 10 10.35 2.94 -0.37
CA CYS A 10 10.65 3.40 -1.72
C CYS A 10 12.16 3.54 -1.94
N ALA A 11 12.59 3.39 -3.17
CA ALA A 11 13.95 3.74 -3.56
C ALA A 11 14.17 5.23 -3.29
N LEU A 12 15.42 5.62 -3.05
CA LEU A 12 15.78 6.99 -2.74
C LEU A 12 15.24 7.95 -3.81
N GLY A 13 14.53 8.97 -3.36
CA GLY A 13 13.97 10.01 -4.23
C GLY A 13 12.73 9.60 -5.01
N LYS A 14 12.18 8.40 -4.75
CA LYS A 14 11.04 7.87 -5.52
C LYS A 14 9.71 7.91 -4.78
N THR A 15 9.66 8.41 -3.56
CA THR A 15 8.46 8.37 -2.73
C THR A 15 7.25 9.02 -3.41
N TYR A 16 7.42 10.21 -3.98
CA TYR A 16 6.29 10.91 -4.59
C TYR A 16 5.86 10.28 -5.92
N GLU A 17 6.79 9.72 -6.68
CA GLU A 17 6.44 8.96 -7.89
C GLU A 17 5.61 7.73 -7.55
N VAL A 18 5.99 7.00 -6.51
CA VAL A 18 5.24 5.82 -6.04
C VAL A 18 3.87 6.23 -5.53
N ALA A 19 3.80 7.29 -4.72
CA ALA A 19 2.52 7.78 -4.21
C ALA A 19 1.58 8.21 -5.34
N SER A 20 2.11 8.89 -6.36
CA SER A 20 1.34 9.29 -7.53
C SER A 20 0.81 8.09 -8.31
N ALA A 21 1.64 7.06 -8.49
CA ALA A 21 1.23 5.85 -9.17
C ALA A 21 0.11 5.13 -8.42
N LEU A 22 0.21 5.05 -7.09
CA LEU A 22 -0.85 4.48 -6.25
C LEU A 22 -2.15 5.27 -6.38
N ALA A 23 -2.06 6.60 -6.36
CA ALA A 23 -3.24 7.46 -6.48
C ALA A 23 -3.91 7.31 -7.85
N GLU A 24 -3.12 7.26 -8.91
CA GLU A 24 -3.63 7.08 -10.28
C GLU A 24 -4.27 5.72 -10.47
N ALA A 25 -3.79 4.69 -9.81
CA ALA A 25 -4.36 3.35 -9.90
C ALA A 25 -5.72 3.24 -9.22
N GLU A 26 -6.09 4.18 -8.37
CA GLU A 26 -7.37 4.22 -7.66
C GLU A 26 -7.67 2.96 -6.86
N ILE A 27 -6.63 2.36 -6.26
CA ILE A 27 -6.76 1.11 -5.49
C ILE A 27 -6.73 1.32 -3.99
N ALA A 28 -6.19 2.44 -3.52
CA ALA A 28 -6.08 2.76 -2.10
C ALA A 28 -7.10 3.80 -1.68
N SER A 29 -7.64 3.66 -0.46
CA SER A 29 -8.56 4.66 0.07
C SER A 29 -7.83 5.85 0.70
N GLU A 30 -6.62 5.63 1.20
CA GLU A 30 -5.77 6.68 1.79
C GLU A 30 -4.32 6.38 1.46
N ILE A 31 -3.56 7.42 1.21
CA ILE A 31 -2.13 7.33 0.92
C ILE A 31 -1.45 8.46 1.70
N HIS A 32 -0.54 8.11 2.59
CA HIS A 32 0.18 9.08 3.42
C HIS A 32 1.68 8.90 3.25
N SER A 33 2.41 9.99 3.10
CA SER A 33 3.85 9.94 3.27
C SER A 33 4.15 9.93 4.77
N ILE A 34 5.09 9.09 5.18
CA ILE A 34 5.42 8.91 6.59
C ILE A 34 6.93 8.95 6.80
N ALA A 35 7.34 9.10 8.06
CA ALA A 35 8.73 8.99 8.45
C ALA A 35 8.95 7.68 9.20
N GLY A 36 10.19 7.23 9.29
CA GLY A 36 10.58 6.01 9.96
C GLY A 36 11.14 4.99 8.99
N HIS A 37 10.89 3.72 9.24
CA HIS A 37 11.41 2.63 8.39
C HIS A 37 10.80 2.62 7.00
N TYR A 38 9.58 3.12 6.85
CA TYR A 38 8.85 3.13 5.58
C TYR A 38 8.55 4.55 5.17
N ASP A 39 8.27 4.74 3.89
CA ASP A 39 8.07 6.06 3.30
C ASP A 39 6.61 6.39 3.05
N ILE A 40 5.79 5.37 2.86
CA ILE A 40 4.36 5.52 2.58
C ILE A 40 3.56 4.55 3.43
N LEU A 41 2.41 5.02 3.93
CA LEU A 41 1.39 4.19 4.53
C LEU A 41 0.13 4.31 3.67
N ALA A 42 -0.33 3.20 3.13
CA ALA A 42 -1.54 3.17 2.31
C ALA A 42 -2.60 2.28 2.96
N LYS A 43 -3.86 2.71 2.87
CA LYS A 43 -5.00 1.99 3.42
C LYS A 43 -5.85 1.44 2.28
N PHE A 44 -6.28 0.19 2.42
CA PHE A 44 -7.05 -0.51 1.41
C PHE A 44 -8.26 -1.20 2.03
N TYR A 45 -9.28 -1.39 1.20
CA TYR A 45 -10.43 -2.24 1.53
C TYR A 45 -10.48 -3.38 0.53
N ALA A 46 -10.40 -4.61 1.03
CA ALA A 46 -10.51 -5.80 0.19
C ALA A 46 -11.95 -6.28 0.20
N PRO A 47 -12.61 -6.41 -0.95
CA PRO A 47 -13.91 -7.07 -1.04
C PRO A 47 -13.81 -8.52 -0.57
N GLN A 48 -14.93 -9.08 -0.17
CA GLN A 48 -14.99 -10.48 0.21
C GLN A 48 -14.51 -11.37 -0.95
N GLY A 49 -13.67 -12.34 -0.64
CA GLY A 49 -13.13 -13.27 -1.64
C GLY A 49 -11.79 -12.83 -2.24
N VAL A 50 -11.33 -11.61 -1.98
CA VAL A 50 -10.02 -11.15 -2.43
C VAL A 50 -8.95 -11.69 -1.50
N VAL A 51 -7.92 -12.30 -2.07
CA VAL A 51 -6.75 -12.75 -1.33
C VAL A 51 -5.78 -11.57 -1.24
N ILE A 52 -5.60 -11.02 -0.04
CA ILE A 52 -4.83 -9.81 0.18
C ILE A 52 -3.39 -9.93 -0.33
N GLY A 53 -2.74 -11.07 -0.07
CA GLY A 53 -1.37 -11.29 -0.55
C GLY A 53 -1.25 -11.21 -2.07
N HIS A 54 -2.21 -11.77 -2.80
CA HIS A 54 -2.23 -11.68 -4.26
C HIS A 54 -2.47 -10.24 -4.73
N PHE A 55 -3.41 -9.54 -4.08
CA PHE A 55 -3.69 -8.14 -4.41
C PHE A 55 -2.43 -7.28 -4.26
N VAL A 56 -1.74 -7.40 -3.11
CA VAL A 56 -0.52 -6.64 -2.85
C VAL A 56 0.56 -6.97 -3.88
N GLY A 57 0.76 -8.26 -4.16
CA GLY A 57 1.76 -8.70 -5.14
C GLY A 57 1.49 -8.21 -6.56
N GLU A 58 0.24 -8.20 -6.98
CA GLU A 58 -0.13 -7.86 -8.35
C GLU A 58 -0.36 -6.36 -8.56
N LYS A 59 -0.90 -5.67 -7.57
CA LYS A 59 -1.35 -4.28 -7.72
C LYS A 59 -0.41 -3.26 -7.07
N VAL A 60 0.30 -3.64 -6.03
CA VAL A 60 1.16 -2.74 -5.28
C VAL A 60 2.63 -2.98 -5.60
N GLN A 61 3.09 -4.21 -5.44
CA GLN A 61 4.51 -4.52 -5.58
C GLN A 61 5.03 -4.42 -7.01
N THR A 62 4.16 -4.30 -7.99
CA THR A 62 4.55 -4.09 -9.39
C THR A 62 4.82 -2.62 -9.72
N ILE A 63 4.53 -1.70 -8.81
CA ILE A 63 4.79 -0.28 -9.03
C ILE A 63 6.29 -0.02 -8.99
N PRO A 64 6.86 0.63 -10.04
CA PRO A 64 8.29 0.93 -10.06
C PRO A 64 8.68 1.86 -8.91
N GLY A 65 9.84 1.62 -8.31
CA GLY A 65 10.36 2.42 -7.22
C GLY A 65 10.08 1.86 -5.82
N ILE A 66 9.27 0.82 -5.71
CA ILE A 66 9.02 0.12 -4.44
C ILE A 66 10.15 -0.88 -4.20
N VAL A 67 10.73 -0.83 -3.00
CA VAL A 67 11.83 -1.69 -2.58
C VAL A 67 11.34 -2.78 -1.65
N ASP A 68 10.42 -2.46 -0.76
CA ASP A 68 9.91 -3.39 0.23
C ASP A 68 8.51 -2.98 0.66
N THR A 69 7.72 -3.94 1.09
CA THR A 69 6.38 -3.69 1.60
C THR A 69 6.12 -4.53 2.84
N ARG A 70 5.30 -3.99 3.73
CA ARG A 70 4.82 -4.72 4.90
C ARG A 70 3.30 -4.56 4.97
N THR A 71 2.59 -5.68 4.88
CA THR A 71 1.14 -5.70 4.93
C THR A 71 0.65 -5.92 6.35
N ILE A 72 -0.29 -5.08 6.77
CA ILE A 72 -0.88 -5.15 8.11
C ILE A 72 -2.38 -5.35 7.93
N ILE A 73 -2.91 -6.47 8.40
CA ILE A 73 -4.33 -6.77 8.31
C ILE A 73 -5.00 -6.30 9.59
N ALA A 74 -6.03 -5.45 9.47
CA ALA A 74 -6.80 -4.98 10.61
C ALA A 74 -7.95 -5.95 10.89
N PHE A 75 -8.12 -6.32 12.15
CA PHE A 75 -9.20 -7.23 12.53
C PHE A 75 -10.48 -6.48 12.85
N LYS A 76 -10.38 -5.32 13.51
CA LYS A 76 -11.56 -4.60 13.96
C LYS A 76 -11.24 -3.13 14.19
N ALA A 77 -12.14 -2.27 13.72
CA ALA A 77 -12.10 -0.84 14.05
C ALA A 77 -12.89 -0.60 15.34
N PHE A 78 -12.36 0.23 16.19
CA PHE A 78 -13.04 0.62 17.43
C PHE A 78 -13.54 2.05 17.38
#